data_2f7baf779ee1d90b96ba9b4248e9f7d0
#
_entry.id   2f7baf779ee1d90b96ba9b4248e9f7d0
#
_cell.length_a   1.000
_cell.length_b   1.000
_cell.length_c   1.000
_cell.angle_alpha   90.00
_cell.angle_beta   90.00
_cell.angle_gamma   90.00
#
_symmetry.space_group_name_H-M   'P 1'
#
loop_
_entity.id
_entity.type
_entity.pdbx_description
1 polymer ?
#
loop_
_entity_poly.entity_id
_entity_poly.type
_entity_poly.pdbx_seq_one_letter_code
_entity_poly.pdbx_strand_id
1 'polypeptide(L)'
;MVWMRPDLIAPLLVAGAAATFLAVSIWRVTLVILSARHGEECEPVATSDLPRYTVLVALHDEAEVMDQLVERLARIDYPADRLQGLLILEAHDSATIAAALAASRPAWLEVLVAPPGRPQTKPRALNRALPHATGDLLTVYDAEDEPDPLQLREAAARFAADADGRLACLQAPLRIRRMHSALHPSPFLDRQFAAEYASLFETALPGMARIGLPFPLGGTSNHFRVDVLREVGGWDAFNVTEDADLGFRLWARGWRLGVIARPTWETPPGDLSDWLPQRTRWLKGYMQTWGVHTRQPWRLGVRGAFALTMTVGTGIVSASINGPSLIWLATTVLVAALAGLPPQTPALALSVLILGAASAWLSCAIGARRAGVLYGPTDMLVAPAYWALQSLAAAHAAWRLVREPFAWDKTRHRRDEPVAGAAAAPVHATLDDMAPNRLSAGHAAAPQSVA
;
A
#
# COMPACT_ATOMS: atom_id res chain seq x y z
N MET A 1 3.57 -23.77 -42.69
CA MET A 1 2.59 -22.71 -42.39
C MET A 1 1.43 -23.36 -41.65
N VAL A 2 1.44 -23.36 -40.31
CA VAL A 2 0.37 -23.93 -39.48
C VAL A 2 -0.80 -22.98 -39.55
N TRP A 3 -1.88 -23.34 -40.23
CA TRP A 3 -3.13 -22.58 -40.23
C TRP A 3 -3.71 -22.65 -38.81
N MET A 4 -3.53 -21.59 -38.06
CA MET A 4 -4.23 -21.46 -36.77
C MET A 4 -5.74 -21.44 -37.07
N ARG A 5 -6.47 -22.42 -36.52
CA ARG A 5 -7.92 -22.52 -36.66
C ARG A 5 -8.58 -21.45 -35.78
N PRO A 6 -9.24 -20.42 -36.36
CA PRO A 6 -9.82 -19.32 -35.59
C PRO A 6 -10.90 -19.79 -34.59
N ASP A 7 -11.57 -20.91 -34.90
CA ASP A 7 -12.58 -21.57 -34.08
C ASP A 7 -12.02 -22.13 -32.76
N LEU A 8 -10.71 -22.43 -32.70
CA LEU A 8 -10.04 -22.89 -31.48
C LEU A 8 -9.37 -21.78 -30.68
N ILE A 9 -9.02 -20.66 -31.30
CA ILE A 9 -8.28 -19.57 -30.65
C ILE A 9 -9.16 -18.89 -29.59
N ALA A 10 -10.39 -18.52 -29.91
CA ALA A 10 -11.29 -17.84 -29.00
C ALA A 10 -11.61 -18.68 -27.73
N PRO A 11 -11.98 -20.00 -27.84
CA PRO A 11 -12.15 -20.84 -26.66
C PRO A 11 -10.89 -20.99 -25.80
N LEU A 12 -9.70 -21.08 -26.40
CA LEU A 12 -8.43 -21.17 -25.68
C LEU A 12 -8.09 -19.90 -24.93
N LEU A 13 -8.34 -18.74 -25.53
CA LEU A 13 -8.16 -17.44 -24.87
C LEU A 13 -9.11 -17.28 -23.69
N VAL A 14 -10.39 -17.65 -23.86
CA VAL A 14 -11.39 -17.61 -22.78
C VAL A 14 -11.01 -18.58 -21.67
N ALA A 15 -10.59 -19.80 -21.98
CA ALA A 15 -10.15 -20.79 -21.00
C ALA A 15 -8.90 -20.30 -20.24
N GLY A 16 -7.92 -19.73 -20.96
CA GLY A 16 -6.70 -19.16 -20.36
C GLY A 16 -7.01 -17.98 -19.43
N ALA A 17 -7.88 -17.07 -19.86
CA ALA A 17 -8.35 -15.97 -19.01
C ALA A 17 -9.08 -16.50 -17.76
N ALA A 18 -10.00 -17.45 -17.92
CA ALA A 18 -10.73 -18.05 -16.81
C ALA A 18 -9.80 -18.73 -15.80
N ALA A 19 -8.82 -19.51 -16.28
CA ALA A 19 -7.82 -20.15 -15.44
C ALA A 19 -6.97 -19.13 -14.66
N THR A 20 -6.57 -18.03 -15.31
CA THR A 20 -5.84 -16.93 -14.66
C THR A 20 -6.65 -16.27 -13.55
N PHE A 21 -7.90 -15.91 -13.81
CA PHE A 21 -8.78 -15.32 -12.81
C PHE A 21 -9.06 -16.27 -11.63
N LEU A 22 -9.25 -17.55 -11.90
CA LEU A 22 -9.42 -18.57 -10.87
C LEU A 22 -8.15 -18.69 -9.99
N ALA A 23 -6.98 -18.76 -10.62
CA ALA A 23 -5.71 -18.79 -9.91
C ALA A 23 -5.51 -17.55 -9.03
N VAL A 24 -5.85 -16.36 -9.52
CA VAL A 24 -5.81 -15.11 -8.74
C VAL A 24 -6.79 -15.15 -7.56
N SER A 25 -7.99 -15.68 -7.76
CA SER A 25 -9.00 -15.81 -6.71
C SER A 25 -8.54 -16.76 -5.60
N ILE A 26 -8.01 -17.92 -5.98
CA ILE A 26 -7.43 -18.90 -5.04
C ILE A 26 -6.24 -18.27 -4.29
N TRP A 27 -5.35 -17.61 -5.02
CA TRP A 27 -4.20 -16.93 -4.43
C TRP A 27 -4.61 -15.90 -3.39
N ARG A 28 -5.59 -15.03 -3.71
CA ARG A 28 -6.10 -14.01 -2.79
C ARG A 28 -6.67 -14.62 -1.51
N VAL A 29 -7.49 -15.68 -1.62
CA VAL A 29 -8.02 -16.40 -0.46
C VAL A 29 -6.89 -17.05 0.35
N THR A 30 -5.89 -17.63 -0.31
CA THR A 30 -4.71 -18.19 0.35
C THR A 30 -3.97 -17.14 1.15
N LEU A 31 -3.75 -15.94 0.61
CA LEU A 31 -3.09 -14.85 1.34
C LEU A 31 -3.90 -14.39 2.56
N VAL A 32 -5.23 -14.31 2.44
CA VAL A 32 -6.11 -14.02 3.58
C VAL A 32 -5.94 -15.06 4.70
N ILE A 33 -5.87 -16.34 4.36
CA ILE A 33 -5.66 -17.42 5.35
C ILE A 33 -4.27 -17.32 5.99
N LEU A 34 -3.24 -17.12 5.17
CA LEU A 34 -1.85 -17.01 5.64
C LEU A 34 -1.63 -15.79 6.53
N SER A 35 -2.33 -14.69 6.26
CA SER A 35 -2.25 -13.46 7.05
C SER A 35 -2.96 -13.55 8.41
N ALA A 36 -3.73 -14.60 8.70
CA ALA A 36 -4.53 -14.73 9.94
C ALA A 36 -3.68 -14.80 11.23
N ARG A 37 -2.40 -15.14 11.10
CA ARG A 37 -1.44 -15.21 12.23
C ARG A 37 -0.42 -14.07 12.18
N HIS A 38 -0.78 -12.94 11.56
CA HIS A 38 0.07 -11.77 11.54
C HIS A 38 -0.07 -10.99 12.85
N GLY A 39 1.06 -10.49 13.37
CA GLY A 39 1.08 -9.72 14.61
C GLY A 39 1.73 -10.44 15.81
N GLU A 40 2.57 -11.46 15.54
CA GLU A 40 3.42 -11.98 16.62
C GLU A 40 4.27 -10.82 17.16
N GLU A 41 4.03 -10.46 18.42
CA GLU A 41 4.81 -9.43 19.11
C GLU A 41 6.26 -9.87 19.21
N CYS A 42 7.19 -9.00 18.80
CA CYS A 42 8.60 -9.19 19.09
C CYS A 42 8.89 -8.64 20.49
N GLU A 43 9.80 -9.27 21.20
CA GLU A 43 10.30 -8.73 22.46
C GLU A 43 10.87 -7.32 22.22
N PRO A 44 10.48 -6.32 23.03
CA PRO A 44 11.00 -4.97 22.89
C PRO A 44 12.52 -4.95 23.09
N VAL A 45 13.22 -4.26 22.23
CA VAL A 45 14.66 -3.98 22.42
C VAL A 45 14.82 -2.94 23.53
N ALA A 46 15.75 -3.20 24.45
CA ALA A 46 16.08 -2.22 25.49
C ALA A 46 16.51 -0.90 24.87
N THR A 47 16.15 0.22 25.48
CA THR A 47 16.44 1.57 24.93
C THR A 47 17.95 1.77 24.72
N SER A 48 18.80 1.18 25.57
CA SER A 48 20.28 1.20 25.44
C SER A 48 20.79 0.49 24.18
N ASP A 49 20.04 -0.47 23.64
CA ASP A 49 20.47 -1.35 22.55
C ASP A 49 19.81 -1.02 21.21
N LEU A 50 18.95 0.02 21.20
CA LEU A 50 18.32 0.48 19.98
C LEU A 50 19.37 0.97 18.97
N PRO A 51 19.30 0.54 17.68
CA PRO A 51 20.20 0.98 16.63
C PRO A 51 20.00 2.47 16.31
N ARG A 52 20.95 3.09 15.62
CA ARG A 52 20.77 4.42 15.05
C ARG A 52 19.75 4.35 13.90
N TYR A 53 18.86 5.33 13.83
CA TYR A 53 17.81 5.38 12.83
C TYR A 53 17.88 6.67 12.01
N THR A 54 17.79 6.55 10.69
CA THR A 54 17.60 7.70 9.78
C THR A 54 16.18 7.73 9.23
N VAL A 55 15.54 8.87 9.30
CA VAL A 55 14.22 9.14 8.69
C VAL A 55 14.43 10.06 7.49
N LEU A 56 14.02 9.63 6.31
CA LEU A 56 14.06 10.43 5.08
C LEU A 56 12.67 10.90 4.69
N VAL A 57 12.53 12.18 4.37
CA VAL A 57 11.29 12.76 3.87
C VAL A 57 11.60 13.62 2.66
N ALA A 58 11.23 13.15 1.47
CA ALA A 58 11.42 13.89 0.23
C ALA A 58 10.21 14.81 -0.03
N LEU A 59 10.47 16.11 -0.14
CA LEU A 59 9.44 17.15 -0.20
C LEU A 59 9.62 18.02 -1.44
N HIS A 60 8.52 18.26 -2.14
CA HIS A 60 8.46 19.15 -3.28
C HIS A 60 7.08 19.79 -3.35
N ASP A 61 7.02 21.13 -3.28
CA ASP A 61 5.78 21.90 -3.27
C ASP A 61 4.84 21.49 -2.12
N GLU A 62 5.41 21.46 -0.88
CA GLU A 62 4.76 20.97 0.35
C GLU A 62 4.75 22.03 1.48
N ALA A 63 4.86 23.32 1.13
CA ALA A 63 4.90 24.39 2.12
C ALA A 63 3.67 24.40 3.06
N GLU A 64 2.47 24.08 2.54
CA GLU A 64 1.21 24.12 3.27
C GLU A 64 1.10 23.07 4.39
N VAL A 65 1.74 21.91 4.21
CA VAL A 65 1.67 20.79 5.16
C VAL A 65 2.88 20.68 6.07
N MET A 66 3.87 21.57 5.94
CA MET A 66 5.16 21.48 6.63
C MET A 66 5.02 21.42 8.16
N ASP A 67 4.22 22.30 8.75
CA ASP A 67 4.05 22.33 10.21
C ASP A 67 3.40 21.06 10.74
N GLN A 68 2.40 20.55 10.01
CA GLN A 68 1.70 19.32 10.35
C GLN A 68 2.63 18.10 10.26
N LEU A 69 3.46 18.03 9.20
CA LEU A 69 4.46 17.00 9.04
C LEU A 69 5.46 17.00 10.20
N VAL A 70 6.03 18.16 10.51
CA VAL A 70 7.00 18.31 11.61
C VAL A 70 6.38 17.90 12.96
N GLU A 71 5.14 18.31 13.23
CA GLU A 71 4.41 17.93 14.45
C GLU A 71 4.22 16.39 14.52
N ARG A 72 3.87 15.72 13.42
CA ARG A 72 3.69 14.27 13.36
C ARG A 72 5.00 13.53 13.57
N LEU A 73 6.07 13.96 12.91
CA LEU A 73 7.39 13.37 13.08
C LEU A 73 7.94 13.57 14.50
N ALA A 74 7.65 14.72 15.14
CA ALA A 74 8.06 15.00 16.51
C ALA A 74 7.40 14.06 17.56
N ARG A 75 6.33 13.35 17.21
CA ARG A 75 5.68 12.34 18.06
C ARG A 75 6.37 10.97 18.05
N ILE A 76 7.37 10.76 17.18
CA ILE A 76 8.12 9.49 17.10
C ILE A 76 8.83 9.25 18.44
N ASP A 77 8.50 8.11 19.07
CA ASP A 77 9.13 7.68 20.32
C ASP A 77 10.41 6.89 20.04
N TYR A 78 11.50 7.62 19.91
CA TYR A 78 12.84 7.08 19.75
C TYR A 78 13.88 7.99 20.40
N PRO A 79 14.99 7.47 20.96
CA PRO A 79 16.02 8.32 21.59
C PRO A 79 16.58 9.35 20.60
N ALA A 80 16.51 10.63 20.96
CA ALA A 80 16.89 11.73 20.07
C ALA A 80 18.37 11.70 19.66
N ASP A 81 19.25 11.16 20.52
CA ASP A 81 20.68 10.96 20.25
C ASP A 81 20.97 9.80 19.28
N ARG A 82 19.95 8.98 18.99
CA ARG A 82 20.00 7.87 18.04
C ARG A 82 19.14 8.07 16.81
N LEU A 83 18.52 9.25 16.67
CA LEU A 83 17.62 9.59 15.59
C LEU A 83 18.21 10.69 14.71
N GLN A 84 18.20 10.49 13.42
CA GLN A 84 18.52 11.47 12.39
C GLN A 84 17.33 11.59 11.46
N GLY A 85 16.86 12.80 11.17
CA GLY A 85 15.83 13.06 10.17
C GLY A 85 16.36 14.01 9.11
N LEU A 86 16.08 13.73 7.84
CA LEU A 86 16.46 14.57 6.72
C LEU A 86 15.21 14.96 5.91
N LEU A 87 14.82 16.26 6.01
CA LEU A 87 13.84 16.88 5.11
C LEU A 87 14.58 17.22 3.80
N ILE A 88 14.30 16.48 2.73
CA ILE A 88 15.01 16.58 1.47
C ILE A 88 14.20 17.50 0.55
N LEU A 89 14.73 18.70 0.27
CA LEU A 89 14.05 19.77 -0.45
C LEU A 89 14.71 20.00 -1.79
N GLU A 90 13.93 20.27 -2.83
CA GLU A 90 14.47 20.64 -4.15
C GLU A 90 14.94 22.10 -4.14
N ALA A 91 16.15 22.36 -4.64
CA ALA A 91 16.78 23.71 -4.56
C ALA A 91 15.98 24.83 -5.23
N HIS A 92 15.08 24.52 -6.16
CA HIS A 92 14.23 25.51 -6.85
C HIS A 92 12.92 25.78 -6.11
N ASP A 93 12.57 25.00 -5.07
CA ASP A 93 11.34 25.12 -4.30
C ASP A 93 11.56 26.02 -3.07
N SER A 94 11.68 27.32 -3.33
CA SER A 94 11.94 28.31 -2.29
C SER A 94 10.84 28.39 -1.23
N ALA A 95 9.59 28.11 -1.60
CA ALA A 95 8.46 28.17 -0.67
C ALA A 95 8.54 27.04 0.37
N THR A 96 8.77 25.80 -0.04
CA THR A 96 8.92 24.66 0.86
C THR A 96 10.19 24.78 1.71
N ILE A 97 11.29 25.30 1.14
CA ILE A 97 12.53 25.58 1.89
C ILE A 97 12.25 26.61 3.00
N ALA A 98 11.59 27.71 2.67
CA ALA A 98 11.27 28.75 3.67
C ALA A 98 10.37 28.20 4.78
N ALA A 99 9.33 27.41 4.44
CA ALA A 99 8.46 26.77 5.42
C ALA A 99 9.24 25.79 6.33
N ALA A 100 10.11 24.95 5.75
CA ALA A 100 10.92 24.01 6.50
C ALA A 100 11.92 24.71 7.46
N LEU A 101 12.49 25.84 7.07
CA LEU A 101 13.39 26.60 7.92
C LEU A 101 12.65 27.35 9.03
N ALA A 102 11.41 27.78 8.81
CA ALA A 102 10.56 28.46 9.79
C ALA A 102 9.91 27.51 10.80
N ALA A 103 9.68 26.24 10.43
CA ALA A 103 9.04 25.26 11.28
C ALA A 103 9.83 24.96 12.57
N SER A 104 9.13 24.78 13.71
CA SER A 104 9.73 24.41 15.00
C SER A 104 10.11 22.94 15.02
N ARG A 105 11.27 22.61 14.45
CA ARG A 105 11.76 21.24 14.28
C ARG A 105 12.53 20.74 15.51
N PRO A 106 12.39 19.45 15.89
CA PRO A 106 13.28 18.82 16.85
C PRO A 106 14.73 18.82 16.31
N ALA A 107 15.71 18.83 17.22
CA ALA A 107 17.12 18.94 16.86
C ALA A 107 17.66 17.83 15.94
N TRP A 108 17.04 16.66 15.97
CA TRP A 108 17.41 15.53 15.13
C TRP A 108 16.87 15.62 13.68
N LEU A 109 15.98 16.59 13.37
CA LEU A 109 15.36 16.77 12.06
C LEU A 109 16.01 17.93 11.30
N GLU A 110 16.84 17.62 10.33
CA GLU A 110 17.67 18.56 9.57
C GLU A 110 17.08 18.81 8.16
N VAL A 111 17.43 19.94 7.57
CA VAL A 111 17.09 20.30 6.19
C VAL A 111 18.27 19.95 5.27
N LEU A 112 18.00 19.17 4.24
CA LEU A 112 18.94 18.83 3.18
C LEU A 112 18.41 19.36 1.83
N VAL A 113 19.10 20.33 1.23
CA VAL A 113 18.71 20.85 -0.08
C VAL A 113 19.38 20.03 -1.19
N ALA A 114 18.56 19.34 -1.98
CA ALA A 114 19.02 18.56 -3.13
C ALA A 114 19.34 19.51 -4.32
N PRO A 115 20.53 19.40 -4.93
CA PRO A 115 20.88 20.22 -6.09
C PRO A 115 19.98 19.90 -7.29
N PRO A 116 19.77 20.87 -8.20
CA PRO A 116 19.00 20.65 -9.43
C PRO A 116 19.52 19.45 -10.22
N GLY A 117 18.62 18.69 -10.84
CA GLY A 117 18.99 17.53 -11.66
C GLY A 117 17.78 16.82 -12.25
N ARG A 118 18.06 15.89 -13.16
CA ARG A 118 17.01 15.08 -13.83
C ARG A 118 17.28 13.59 -13.60
N PRO A 119 16.23 12.75 -13.57
CA PRO A 119 14.82 13.13 -13.52
C PRO A 119 14.48 13.83 -12.20
N GLN A 120 13.46 14.67 -12.18
CA GLN A 120 12.97 15.31 -10.94
C GLN A 120 11.92 14.40 -10.32
N THR A 121 12.37 13.52 -9.44
CA THR A 121 11.54 12.46 -8.84
C THR A 121 11.91 12.25 -7.38
N LYS A 122 10.97 11.74 -6.59
CA LYS A 122 11.18 11.35 -5.18
C LYS A 122 12.39 10.41 -5.02
N PRO A 123 12.54 9.31 -5.80
CA PRO A 123 13.68 8.40 -5.65
C PRO A 123 15.03 9.07 -5.93
N ARG A 124 15.09 10.06 -6.85
CA ARG A 124 16.33 10.83 -7.03
C ARG A 124 16.68 11.63 -5.77
N ALA A 125 15.70 12.28 -5.15
CA ALA A 125 15.91 13.04 -3.92
C ALA A 125 16.36 12.11 -2.78
N LEU A 126 15.71 10.96 -2.60
CA LEU A 126 16.10 9.94 -1.62
C LEU A 126 17.53 9.43 -1.84
N ASN A 127 17.92 9.16 -3.10
CA ASN A 127 19.29 8.73 -3.45
C ASN A 127 20.33 9.82 -3.15
N ARG A 128 19.96 11.10 -3.21
CA ARG A 128 20.85 12.20 -2.81
C ARG A 128 21.04 12.26 -1.30
N ALA A 129 20.04 11.90 -0.53
CA ALA A 129 20.11 11.86 0.91
C ALA A 129 20.80 10.60 1.46
N LEU A 130 20.73 9.47 0.76
CA LEU A 130 21.23 8.18 1.22
C LEU A 130 22.72 8.19 1.65
N PRO A 131 23.67 8.90 0.99
CA PRO A 131 25.03 9.03 1.48
C PRO A 131 25.15 9.77 2.83
N HIS A 132 24.20 10.64 3.17
CA HIS A 132 24.16 11.40 4.42
C HIS A 132 23.47 10.65 5.56
N ALA A 133 22.82 9.52 5.29
CA ALA A 133 22.21 8.69 6.32
C ALA A 133 23.28 8.11 7.26
N THR A 134 23.16 8.37 8.56
CA THR A 134 24.11 7.91 9.60
C THR A 134 23.57 6.75 10.43
N GLY A 135 22.30 6.38 10.23
CA GLY A 135 21.64 5.28 10.93
C GLY A 135 22.09 3.91 10.42
N ASP A 136 21.97 2.90 11.26
CA ASP A 136 22.05 1.48 10.89
C ASP A 136 20.79 1.05 10.14
N LEU A 137 19.65 1.64 10.55
CA LEU A 137 18.34 1.49 9.92
C LEU A 137 17.88 2.81 9.32
N LEU A 138 17.02 2.72 8.30
CA LEU A 138 16.46 3.87 7.60
C LEU A 138 14.99 3.64 7.28
N THR A 139 14.17 4.67 7.41
CA THR A 139 12.79 4.68 6.90
C THR A 139 12.53 5.89 6.03
N VAL A 140 11.50 5.79 5.18
CA VAL A 140 11.01 6.87 4.33
C VAL A 140 9.59 7.21 4.75
N TYR A 141 9.28 8.49 4.88
CA TYR A 141 7.91 9.00 5.05
C TYR A 141 7.57 10.02 3.98
N ASP A 142 6.28 10.15 3.68
CA ASP A 142 5.72 11.15 2.80
C ASP A 142 5.18 12.37 3.59
N ALA A 143 4.84 13.43 2.88
CA ALA A 143 4.44 14.70 3.51
C ALA A 143 3.12 14.59 4.31
N GLU A 144 2.23 13.69 3.92
CA GLU A 144 0.94 13.44 4.57
C GLU A 144 0.96 12.36 5.65
N ASP A 145 2.09 11.71 5.85
CA ASP A 145 2.20 10.57 6.75
C ASP A 145 2.03 10.94 8.23
N GLU A 146 1.35 10.05 8.94
CA GLU A 146 1.35 10.04 10.40
C GLU A 146 1.71 8.63 10.89
N PRO A 147 3.00 8.34 11.10
CA PRO A 147 3.44 7.06 11.60
C PRO A 147 3.03 6.86 13.06
N ASP A 148 2.74 5.61 13.45
CA ASP A 148 2.60 5.25 14.87
C ASP A 148 3.90 5.60 15.61
N PRO A 149 3.82 6.28 16.77
CA PRO A 149 5.00 6.72 17.52
C PRO A 149 6.01 5.61 17.83
N LEU A 150 5.56 4.38 18.02
CA LEU A 150 6.41 3.23 18.35
C LEU A 150 6.84 2.41 17.13
N GLN A 151 6.54 2.86 15.91
CA GLN A 151 6.81 2.12 14.67
C GLN A 151 8.30 1.81 14.49
N LEU A 152 9.20 2.77 14.78
CA LEU A 152 10.64 2.57 14.67
C LEU A 152 11.15 1.53 15.69
N ARG A 153 10.59 1.50 16.89
CA ARG A 153 10.94 0.52 17.93
C ARG A 153 10.53 -0.89 17.52
N GLU A 154 9.33 -1.06 16.95
CA GLU A 154 8.89 -2.36 16.43
C GLU A 154 9.80 -2.83 15.28
N ALA A 155 10.11 -1.95 14.33
CA ALA A 155 11.01 -2.29 13.24
C ALA A 155 12.41 -2.70 13.76
N ALA A 156 12.97 -1.97 14.73
CA ALA A 156 14.25 -2.30 15.35
C ALA A 156 14.19 -3.68 16.02
N ALA A 157 13.13 -3.99 16.76
CA ALA A 157 12.92 -5.28 17.40
C ALA A 157 12.83 -6.43 16.37
N ARG A 158 12.11 -6.21 15.26
CA ARG A 158 12.02 -7.18 14.17
C ARG A 158 13.36 -7.45 13.48
N PHE A 159 14.16 -6.41 13.24
CA PHE A 159 15.51 -6.57 12.70
C PHE A 159 16.47 -7.27 13.68
N ALA A 160 16.33 -6.98 14.98
CA ALA A 160 17.13 -7.65 16.02
C ALA A 160 16.78 -9.14 16.16
N ALA A 161 15.53 -9.52 15.95
CA ALA A 161 15.07 -10.90 15.99
C ALA A 161 15.42 -11.72 14.72
N ASP A 162 16.01 -11.09 13.70
CA ASP A 162 16.39 -11.74 12.44
C ASP A 162 17.70 -12.54 12.61
N ALA A 163 17.59 -13.77 13.05
CA ALA A 163 18.73 -14.61 13.42
C ALA A 163 19.70 -14.94 12.25
N ASP A 164 19.22 -14.98 11.01
CA ASP A 164 20.04 -15.25 9.82
C ASP A 164 20.55 -13.97 9.14
N GLY A 165 20.17 -12.79 9.63
CA GLY A 165 20.62 -11.50 9.13
C GLY A 165 20.20 -11.17 7.69
N ARG A 166 19.22 -11.89 7.13
CA ARG A 166 18.79 -11.75 5.72
C ARG A 166 17.58 -10.85 5.53
N LEU A 167 16.98 -10.34 6.57
CA LEU A 167 15.89 -9.39 6.52
C LEU A 167 16.42 -8.01 6.13
N ALA A 168 16.09 -7.54 4.93
CA ALA A 168 16.57 -6.26 4.40
C ALA A 168 15.58 -5.12 4.56
N CYS A 169 14.28 -5.44 4.48
CA CYS A 169 13.23 -4.45 4.51
C CYS A 169 12.01 -4.95 5.28
N LEU A 170 11.39 -4.04 6.03
CA LEU A 170 10.10 -4.22 6.69
C LEU A 170 9.14 -3.16 6.17
N GLN A 171 7.96 -3.57 5.73
CA GLN A 171 6.88 -2.67 5.34
C GLN A 171 5.90 -2.50 6.50
N ALA A 172 5.63 -1.26 6.90
CA ALA A 172 4.53 -0.95 7.80
C ALA A 172 3.19 -0.94 7.04
N PRO A 173 2.06 -1.30 7.68
CA PRO A 173 0.76 -1.17 7.04
C PRO A 173 0.41 0.31 6.85
N LEU A 174 -0.04 0.65 5.64
CA LEU A 174 -0.57 1.96 5.33
C LEU A 174 -2.09 1.92 5.50
N ARG A 175 -2.62 2.84 6.30
CA ARG A 175 -4.06 2.92 6.60
C ARG A 175 -4.61 4.28 6.20
N ILE A 176 -5.74 4.26 5.53
CA ILE A 176 -6.37 5.49 5.06
C ILE A 176 -7.29 6.06 6.12
N ARG A 177 -7.09 7.33 6.48
CA ARG A 177 -7.95 8.06 7.42
C ARG A 177 -9.34 8.24 6.86
N ARG A 178 -10.31 8.25 7.76
CA ARG A 178 -11.66 8.64 7.41
C ARG A 178 -11.76 10.16 7.45
N MET A 179 -11.84 10.77 6.28
CA MET A 179 -12.07 12.20 6.14
C MET A 179 -13.55 12.50 5.96
N HIS A 180 -14.09 13.39 6.77
CA HIS A 180 -15.47 13.86 6.71
C HIS A 180 -15.49 15.38 6.63
N SER A 181 -14.84 15.93 5.62
CA SER A 181 -14.84 17.37 5.41
C SER A 181 -15.46 17.71 4.06
N ALA A 182 -15.78 18.97 3.86
CA ALA A 182 -16.20 19.49 2.55
C ALA A 182 -15.12 19.35 1.47
N LEU A 183 -13.87 19.14 1.86
CA LEU A 183 -12.73 18.91 0.97
C LEU A 183 -12.71 17.49 0.39
N HIS A 184 -13.45 16.56 0.99
CA HIS A 184 -13.52 15.15 0.54
C HIS A 184 -14.96 14.77 0.18
N PRO A 185 -15.48 15.27 -0.97
CA PRO A 185 -16.88 15.10 -1.34
C PRO A 185 -17.21 13.68 -1.85
N SER A 186 -16.22 12.82 -2.04
CA SER A 186 -16.43 11.48 -2.61
C SER A 186 -16.23 10.35 -1.59
N PRO A 187 -17.20 10.09 -0.69
CA PRO A 187 -17.13 8.97 0.26
C PRO A 187 -16.96 7.61 -0.43
N PHE A 188 -17.49 7.46 -1.67
CA PHE A 188 -17.34 6.24 -2.48
C PHE A 188 -15.88 5.95 -2.80
N LEU A 189 -15.13 6.92 -3.36
CA LEU A 189 -13.72 6.73 -3.71
C LEU A 189 -12.88 6.46 -2.47
N ASP A 190 -13.06 7.25 -1.42
CA ASP A 190 -12.32 7.11 -0.17
C ASP A 190 -12.52 5.73 0.46
N ARG A 191 -13.76 5.23 0.50
CA ARG A 191 -14.08 3.92 1.08
C ARG A 191 -13.52 2.78 0.25
N GLN A 192 -13.61 2.83 -1.08
CA GLN A 192 -13.02 1.81 -1.96
C GLN A 192 -11.49 1.83 -1.89
N PHE A 193 -10.90 3.01 -1.88
CA PHE A 193 -9.46 3.20 -1.76
C PHE A 193 -8.94 2.67 -0.41
N ALA A 194 -9.60 3.00 0.69
CA ALA A 194 -9.26 2.50 2.02
C ALA A 194 -9.38 0.98 2.13
N ALA A 195 -10.40 0.38 1.54
CA ALA A 195 -10.59 -1.07 1.52
C ALA A 195 -9.54 -1.78 0.66
N GLU A 196 -9.13 -1.19 -0.46
CA GLU A 196 -8.04 -1.70 -1.31
C GLU A 196 -6.70 -1.68 -0.56
N TYR A 197 -6.37 -0.58 0.11
CA TYR A 197 -5.18 -0.47 0.96
C TYR A 197 -5.20 -1.52 2.07
N ALA A 198 -6.31 -1.63 2.78
CA ALA A 198 -6.47 -2.63 3.81
C ALA A 198 -6.35 -4.07 3.28
N SER A 199 -6.87 -4.37 2.09
CA SER A 199 -6.66 -5.65 1.42
C SER A 199 -5.17 -5.91 1.13
N LEU A 200 -4.43 -4.90 0.69
CA LEU A 200 -3.01 -5.03 0.40
C LEU A 200 -2.19 -5.19 1.67
N PHE A 201 -2.27 -4.22 2.58
CA PHE A 201 -1.36 -4.12 3.73
C PHE A 201 -1.74 -5.02 4.91
N GLU A 202 -3.01 -5.39 5.08
CA GLU A 202 -3.46 -6.24 6.19
C GLU A 202 -3.64 -7.72 5.79
N THR A 203 -3.68 -8.03 4.48
CA THR A 203 -3.86 -9.42 4.04
C THR A 203 -2.80 -9.88 3.05
N ALA A 204 -2.59 -9.16 1.94
CA ALA A 204 -1.72 -9.63 0.87
C ALA A 204 -0.23 -9.63 1.29
N LEU A 205 0.31 -8.50 1.72
CA LEU A 205 1.72 -8.41 2.11
C LEU A 205 2.06 -9.29 3.31
N PRO A 206 1.26 -9.32 4.42
CA PRO A 206 1.49 -10.25 5.51
C PRO A 206 1.45 -11.72 5.10
N GLY A 207 0.49 -12.09 4.24
CA GLY A 207 0.41 -13.45 3.71
C GLY A 207 1.64 -13.85 2.90
N MET A 208 2.16 -12.95 2.06
CA MET A 208 3.38 -13.17 1.28
C MET A 208 4.62 -13.24 2.17
N ALA A 209 4.77 -12.32 3.11
CA ALA A 209 5.86 -12.31 4.09
C ALA A 209 5.91 -13.61 4.89
N ARG A 210 4.74 -14.15 5.31
CA ARG A 210 4.63 -15.41 6.05
C ARG A 210 5.26 -16.61 5.36
N ILE A 211 5.16 -16.67 4.04
CA ILE A 211 5.75 -17.77 3.24
C ILE A 211 7.07 -17.36 2.59
N GLY A 212 7.63 -16.20 2.99
CA GLY A 212 8.92 -15.72 2.52
C GLY A 212 8.95 -15.48 1.01
N LEU A 213 7.93 -14.84 0.45
CA LEU A 213 7.89 -14.37 -0.93
C LEU A 213 8.19 -12.87 -0.99
N PRO A 214 8.84 -12.37 -2.06
CA PRO A 214 8.95 -10.95 -2.29
C PRO A 214 7.59 -10.34 -2.66
N PHE A 215 7.45 -9.06 -2.41
CA PHE A 215 6.25 -8.31 -2.74
C PHE A 215 6.62 -6.87 -3.14
N PRO A 216 5.75 -6.18 -3.91
CA PRO A 216 5.91 -4.76 -4.17
C PRO A 216 5.79 -4.00 -2.85
N LEU A 217 6.79 -3.16 -2.55
CA LEU A 217 6.74 -2.28 -1.38
C LEU A 217 5.78 -1.13 -1.64
N GLY A 218 5.24 -0.53 -0.59
CA GLY A 218 4.54 0.75 -0.66
C GLY A 218 5.53 1.92 -0.75
N GLY A 219 5.06 3.10 -1.16
CA GLY A 219 5.91 4.28 -1.39
C GLY A 219 6.51 4.90 -0.13
N THR A 220 6.04 4.50 1.04
CA THR A 220 6.39 5.06 2.34
C THR A 220 6.40 3.99 3.42
N SER A 221 6.91 4.34 4.60
CA SER A 221 6.94 3.48 5.80
C SER A 221 7.65 2.15 5.57
N ASN A 222 8.67 2.19 4.73
CA ASN A 222 9.61 1.10 4.50
C ASN A 222 10.80 1.29 5.42
N HIS A 223 11.12 0.28 6.19
CA HIS A 223 12.27 0.27 7.08
C HIS A 223 13.35 -0.62 6.49
N PHE A 224 14.54 -0.09 6.29
CA PHE A 224 15.65 -0.77 5.60
C PHE A 224 16.88 -0.90 6.51
N ARG A 225 17.69 -1.94 6.29
CA ARG A 225 19.10 -1.90 6.66
C ARG A 225 19.84 -0.98 5.69
N VAL A 226 20.53 0.01 6.20
CA VAL A 226 21.19 1.06 5.38
C VAL A 226 22.30 0.49 4.50
N ASP A 227 23.08 -0.43 5.02
CA ASP A 227 24.15 -1.11 4.30
C ASP A 227 23.60 -1.89 3.08
N VAL A 228 22.51 -2.64 3.29
CA VAL A 228 21.84 -3.39 2.22
C VAL A 228 21.23 -2.46 1.18
N LEU A 229 20.58 -1.37 1.62
CA LEU A 229 19.99 -0.40 0.70
C LEU A 229 21.08 0.27 -0.17
N ARG A 230 22.26 0.55 0.40
CA ARG A 230 23.42 1.05 -0.35
C ARG A 230 23.98 0.00 -1.31
N GLU A 231 24.10 -1.27 -0.87
CA GLU A 231 24.56 -2.38 -1.70
C GLU A 231 23.70 -2.58 -2.95
N VAL A 232 22.37 -2.48 -2.82
CA VAL A 232 21.46 -2.63 -3.97
C VAL A 232 21.40 -1.38 -4.85
N GLY A 233 22.06 -0.27 -4.47
CA GLY A 233 22.14 0.96 -5.22
C GLY A 233 20.99 1.93 -4.99
N GLY A 234 20.28 1.84 -3.86
CA GLY A 234 19.16 2.71 -3.53
C GLY A 234 17.94 2.49 -4.42
N TRP A 235 17.23 3.55 -4.74
CA TRP A 235 16.01 3.55 -5.55
C TRP A 235 16.31 3.82 -7.03
N ASP A 236 15.53 3.22 -7.94
CA ASP A 236 15.62 3.56 -9.37
C ASP A 236 14.94 4.91 -9.63
N ALA A 237 15.74 5.93 -9.94
CA ALA A 237 15.24 7.28 -10.18
C ALA A 237 14.32 7.40 -11.41
N PHE A 238 14.35 6.43 -12.32
CA PHE A 238 13.58 6.43 -13.57
C PHE A 238 12.30 5.58 -13.48
N ASN A 239 12.12 4.80 -12.41
CA ASN A 239 10.89 4.07 -12.16
C ASN A 239 9.92 4.95 -11.35
N VAL A 240 8.67 5.06 -11.78
CA VAL A 240 7.67 5.88 -11.09
C VAL A 240 6.95 5.14 -9.94
N THR A 241 7.29 3.85 -9.71
CA THR A 241 7.04 3.07 -8.50
C THR A 241 8.33 2.33 -8.13
N GLU A 242 9.32 3.12 -7.77
CA GLU A 242 10.67 2.69 -7.38
C GLU A 242 10.68 1.76 -6.18
N ASP A 243 9.66 1.88 -5.35
CA ASP A 243 9.35 1.07 -4.18
C ASP A 243 8.98 -0.37 -4.56
N ALA A 244 8.03 -0.54 -5.48
CA ALA A 244 7.64 -1.85 -5.98
C ALA A 244 8.80 -2.58 -6.65
N ASP A 245 9.62 -1.87 -7.43
CA ASP A 245 10.83 -2.39 -8.05
C ASP A 245 11.86 -2.81 -6.99
N LEU A 246 12.09 -1.98 -5.97
CA LEU A 246 13.08 -2.21 -4.94
C LEU A 246 12.82 -3.52 -4.17
N GLY A 247 11.56 -3.85 -3.89
CA GLY A 247 11.21 -5.12 -3.25
C GLY A 247 11.72 -6.33 -4.03
N PHE A 248 11.57 -6.34 -5.34
CA PHE A 248 12.07 -7.44 -6.20
C PHE A 248 13.58 -7.37 -6.42
N ARG A 249 14.20 -6.18 -6.43
CA ARG A 249 15.67 -6.05 -6.49
C ARG A 249 16.37 -6.60 -5.24
N LEU A 250 15.81 -6.34 -4.05
CA LEU A 250 16.28 -6.92 -2.80
C LEU A 250 16.23 -8.45 -2.84
N TRP A 251 15.09 -9.00 -3.26
CA TRP A 251 14.92 -10.45 -3.41
C TRP A 251 15.92 -11.06 -4.41
N ALA A 252 16.12 -10.44 -5.57
CA ALA A 252 17.06 -10.91 -6.59
C ALA A 252 18.52 -10.98 -6.08
N ARG A 253 18.83 -10.26 -4.99
CA ARG A 253 20.13 -10.30 -4.26
C ARG A 253 20.13 -11.28 -3.09
N GLY A 254 19.04 -12.01 -2.87
CA GLY A 254 18.92 -13.02 -1.81
C GLY A 254 18.45 -12.47 -0.46
N TRP A 255 18.01 -11.22 -0.42
CA TRP A 255 17.47 -10.60 0.78
C TRP A 255 15.99 -10.95 0.97
N ARG A 256 15.50 -10.90 2.22
CA ARG A 256 14.11 -11.13 2.58
C ARG A 256 13.39 -9.82 2.89
N LEU A 257 12.09 -9.83 2.66
CA LEU A 257 11.17 -8.77 3.05
C LEU A 257 10.26 -9.27 4.16
N GLY A 258 9.88 -8.37 5.06
CA GLY A 258 8.93 -8.63 6.13
C GLY A 258 7.92 -7.49 6.27
N VAL A 259 7.07 -7.61 7.26
CA VAL A 259 6.07 -6.60 7.62
C VAL A 259 6.07 -6.38 9.13
N ILE A 260 5.60 -5.21 9.55
CA ILE A 260 5.36 -4.86 10.96
C ILE A 260 3.86 -4.57 11.17
N ALA A 261 3.43 -4.39 12.41
CA ALA A 261 2.02 -4.21 12.75
C ALA A 261 1.62 -2.74 12.93
N ARG A 262 2.56 -1.88 13.38
CA ARG A 262 2.28 -0.46 13.66
C ARG A 262 2.13 0.33 12.37
N PRO A 263 0.95 0.96 12.15
CA PRO A 263 0.62 1.58 10.88
C PRO A 263 1.22 2.96 10.70
N THR A 264 1.18 3.41 9.46
CA THR A 264 1.19 4.82 9.09
C THR A 264 -0.19 5.20 8.55
N TRP A 265 -0.71 6.33 9.00
CA TRP A 265 -1.99 6.84 8.52
C TRP A 265 -1.75 7.86 7.40
N GLU A 266 -2.47 7.66 6.30
CA GLU A 266 -2.45 8.50 5.10
C GLU A 266 -3.83 9.14 4.84
N THR A 267 -3.84 10.19 4.04
CA THR A 267 -5.05 10.87 3.60
C THR A 267 -5.54 10.28 2.28
N PRO A 268 -6.85 10.03 2.09
CA PRO A 268 -7.38 9.56 0.81
C PRO A 268 -7.25 10.63 -0.27
N PRO A 269 -7.28 10.24 -1.57
CA PRO A 269 -7.18 11.19 -2.69
C PRO A 269 -8.37 12.19 -2.76
N GLY A 270 -9.51 11.90 -2.11
CA GLY A 270 -10.67 12.77 -2.01
C GLY A 270 -11.57 12.76 -3.24
N ASP A 271 -11.06 12.99 -4.42
CA ASP A 271 -11.84 13.05 -5.66
C ASP A 271 -11.17 12.33 -6.85
N LEU A 272 -11.89 12.26 -7.96
CA LEU A 272 -11.42 11.58 -9.17
C LEU A 272 -10.26 12.33 -9.84
N SER A 273 -10.16 13.64 -9.68
CA SER A 273 -9.10 14.47 -10.30
C SER A 273 -7.74 14.22 -9.67
N ASP A 274 -7.71 13.86 -8.38
CA ASP A 274 -6.50 13.47 -7.66
C ASP A 274 -6.23 11.96 -7.76
N TRP A 275 -7.29 11.15 -7.70
CA TRP A 275 -7.19 9.69 -7.77
C TRP A 275 -6.67 9.19 -9.14
N LEU A 276 -7.18 9.72 -10.25
CA LEU A 276 -6.86 9.20 -11.59
C LEU A 276 -5.39 9.39 -11.97
N PRO A 277 -4.75 10.56 -11.77
CA PRO A 277 -3.30 10.71 -12.00
C PRO A 277 -2.46 9.80 -11.10
N GLN A 278 -2.80 9.68 -9.81
CA GLN A 278 -2.11 8.82 -8.87
C GLN A 278 -2.20 7.35 -9.31
N ARG A 279 -3.39 6.86 -9.64
CA ARG A 279 -3.61 5.48 -10.11
C ARG A 279 -2.94 5.21 -11.46
N THR A 280 -2.97 6.18 -12.38
CA THR A 280 -2.24 6.11 -13.65
C THR A 280 -0.73 5.95 -13.43
N ARG A 281 -0.15 6.73 -12.51
CA ARG A 281 1.27 6.63 -12.15
C ARG A 281 1.61 5.25 -11.59
N TRP A 282 0.80 4.70 -10.67
CA TRP A 282 1.05 3.38 -10.09
C TRP A 282 1.00 2.26 -11.14
N LEU A 283 -0.02 2.25 -12.00
CA LEU A 283 -0.13 1.24 -13.05
C LEU A 283 0.99 1.37 -14.10
N LYS A 284 1.39 2.59 -14.44
CA LYS A 284 2.55 2.83 -15.30
C LYS A 284 3.84 2.27 -14.68
N GLY A 285 4.07 2.52 -13.39
CA GLY A 285 5.22 2.00 -12.66
C GLY A 285 5.20 0.47 -12.54
N TYR A 286 4.04 -0.14 -12.33
CA TYR A 286 3.90 -1.59 -12.39
C TYR A 286 4.27 -2.16 -13.75
N MET A 287 3.88 -1.50 -14.86
CA MET A 287 4.29 -1.90 -16.21
C MET A 287 5.81 -1.77 -16.40
N GLN A 288 6.44 -0.72 -15.84
CA GLN A 288 7.89 -0.55 -15.84
C GLN A 288 8.59 -1.67 -15.04
N THR A 289 8.15 -1.90 -13.81
CA THR A 289 8.67 -2.95 -12.92
C THR A 289 8.54 -4.34 -13.57
N TRP A 290 7.38 -4.64 -14.13
CA TRP A 290 7.17 -5.86 -14.92
C TRP A 290 8.18 -5.96 -16.07
N GLY A 291 8.31 -4.91 -16.88
CA GLY A 291 9.24 -4.87 -18.02
C GLY A 291 10.70 -5.05 -17.61
N VAL A 292 11.13 -4.49 -16.48
CA VAL A 292 12.50 -4.63 -15.96
C VAL A 292 12.77 -6.08 -15.53
N HIS A 293 11.91 -6.63 -14.68
CA HIS A 293 12.17 -7.93 -14.06
C HIS A 293 11.90 -9.13 -15.01
N THR A 294 11.05 -8.97 -16.03
CA THR A 294 10.81 -10.02 -17.02
C THR A 294 11.88 -10.11 -18.11
N ARG A 295 12.80 -9.14 -18.20
CA ARG A 295 13.97 -9.24 -19.10
C ARG A 295 14.95 -10.33 -18.65
N GLN A 296 15.05 -10.57 -17.35
CA GLN A 296 15.95 -11.55 -16.77
C GLN A 296 15.25 -12.31 -15.61
N PRO A 297 14.17 -13.06 -15.90
CA PRO A 297 13.32 -13.65 -14.85
C PRO A 297 14.06 -14.70 -14.01
N TRP A 298 15.14 -15.29 -14.55
CA TRP A 298 16.00 -16.22 -13.80
C TRP A 298 16.66 -15.61 -12.56
N ARG A 299 16.87 -14.27 -12.52
CA ARG A 299 17.41 -13.59 -11.34
C ARG A 299 16.45 -13.64 -10.14
N LEU A 300 15.16 -13.71 -10.40
CA LEU A 300 14.13 -13.83 -9.36
C LEU A 300 13.97 -15.28 -8.88
N GLY A 301 14.43 -16.25 -9.68
CA GLY A 301 14.09 -17.66 -9.48
C GLY A 301 12.58 -17.94 -9.60
N VAL A 302 12.17 -19.17 -9.46
CA VAL A 302 10.75 -19.58 -9.62
C VAL A 302 9.83 -18.87 -8.63
N ARG A 303 10.24 -18.76 -7.36
CA ARG A 303 9.44 -18.14 -6.30
C ARG A 303 9.25 -16.64 -6.52
N GLY A 304 10.32 -15.93 -6.88
CA GLY A 304 10.23 -14.49 -7.15
C GLY A 304 9.47 -14.18 -8.44
N ALA A 305 9.65 -14.98 -9.51
CA ALA A 305 8.88 -14.84 -10.75
C ALA A 305 7.38 -15.12 -10.53
N PHE A 306 7.04 -16.12 -9.70
CA PHE A 306 5.67 -16.39 -9.28
C PHE A 306 5.11 -15.17 -8.51
N ALA A 307 5.83 -14.65 -7.53
CA ALA A 307 5.40 -13.50 -6.75
C ALA A 307 5.19 -12.25 -7.62
N LEU A 308 6.12 -11.95 -8.54
CA LEU A 308 5.99 -10.85 -9.50
C LEU A 308 4.72 -11.02 -10.36
N THR A 309 4.48 -12.22 -10.86
CA THR A 309 3.31 -12.54 -11.69
C THR A 309 2.02 -12.37 -10.90
N MET A 310 1.96 -12.90 -9.68
CA MET A 310 0.75 -12.90 -8.84
C MET A 310 0.46 -11.55 -8.14
N THR A 311 1.36 -10.58 -8.25
CA THR A 311 1.16 -9.21 -7.72
C THR A 311 1.13 -8.20 -8.86
N VAL A 312 2.28 -7.84 -9.40
CA VAL A 312 2.42 -6.81 -10.44
C VAL A 312 1.73 -7.25 -11.73
N GLY A 313 1.97 -8.47 -12.21
CA GLY A 313 1.37 -9.01 -13.44
C GLY A 313 -0.14 -9.06 -13.38
N THR A 314 -0.69 -9.69 -12.32
CA THR A 314 -2.15 -9.77 -12.15
C THR A 314 -2.79 -8.43 -11.87
N GLY A 315 -2.09 -7.50 -11.21
CA GLY A 315 -2.55 -6.13 -11.01
C GLY A 315 -2.77 -5.40 -12.33
N ILE A 316 -1.79 -5.48 -13.25
CA ILE A 316 -1.89 -4.88 -14.60
C ILE A 316 -3.04 -5.54 -15.38
N VAL A 317 -3.10 -6.88 -15.41
CA VAL A 317 -4.12 -7.62 -16.16
C VAL A 317 -5.52 -7.33 -15.61
N SER A 318 -5.72 -7.39 -14.29
CA SER A 318 -7.01 -7.12 -13.67
C SER A 318 -7.48 -5.69 -13.94
N ALA A 319 -6.60 -4.69 -13.75
CA ALA A 319 -6.93 -3.31 -14.06
C ALA A 319 -7.30 -3.13 -15.54
N SER A 320 -6.63 -3.81 -16.47
CA SER A 320 -6.91 -3.71 -17.90
C SER A 320 -8.23 -4.36 -18.33
N ILE A 321 -8.65 -5.45 -17.65
CA ILE A 321 -9.76 -6.31 -18.11
C ILE A 321 -11.07 -6.02 -17.37
N ASN A 322 -11.04 -5.51 -16.15
CA ASN A 322 -12.24 -5.36 -15.32
C ASN A 322 -13.32 -4.50 -16.00
N GLY A 323 -12.99 -3.30 -16.49
CA GLY A 323 -13.93 -2.42 -17.19
C GLY A 323 -14.50 -3.06 -18.46
N PRO A 324 -13.67 -3.53 -19.41
CA PRO A 324 -14.13 -4.24 -20.60
C PRO A 324 -15.05 -5.43 -20.28
N SER A 325 -14.74 -6.22 -19.23
CA SER A 325 -15.57 -7.36 -18.82
C SER A 325 -16.96 -6.93 -18.33
N LEU A 326 -17.02 -5.84 -17.56
CA LEU A 326 -18.30 -5.29 -17.08
C LEU A 326 -19.12 -4.72 -18.22
N ILE A 327 -18.51 -4.02 -19.17
CA ILE A 327 -19.17 -3.50 -20.38
C ILE A 327 -19.72 -4.66 -21.21
N TRP A 328 -18.91 -5.71 -21.42
CA TRP A 328 -19.35 -6.90 -22.15
C TRP A 328 -20.56 -7.56 -21.48
N LEU A 329 -20.54 -7.76 -20.16
CA LEU A 329 -21.63 -8.35 -19.41
C LEU A 329 -22.91 -7.50 -19.50
N ALA A 330 -22.79 -6.19 -19.26
CA ALA A 330 -23.90 -5.26 -19.33
C ALA A 330 -24.53 -5.22 -20.74
N THR A 331 -23.70 -5.18 -21.78
CA THR A 331 -24.15 -5.20 -23.18
C THR A 331 -24.87 -6.50 -23.51
N THR A 332 -24.32 -7.65 -23.08
CA THR A 332 -24.93 -8.96 -23.30
C THR A 332 -26.32 -9.04 -22.67
N VAL A 333 -26.46 -8.60 -21.43
CA VAL A 333 -27.74 -8.59 -20.72
C VAL A 333 -28.74 -7.63 -21.39
N LEU A 334 -28.30 -6.43 -21.77
CA LEU A 334 -29.15 -5.43 -22.41
C LEU A 334 -29.66 -5.91 -23.78
N VAL A 335 -28.79 -6.47 -24.64
CA VAL A 335 -29.17 -6.99 -25.96
C VAL A 335 -30.15 -8.15 -25.81
N ALA A 336 -29.91 -9.07 -24.89
CA ALA A 336 -30.83 -10.18 -24.62
C ALA A 336 -32.19 -9.67 -24.16
N ALA A 337 -32.27 -8.71 -23.27
CA ALA A 337 -33.49 -8.10 -22.78
C ALA A 337 -34.29 -7.39 -23.91
N LEU A 338 -33.58 -6.63 -24.77
CA LEU A 338 -34.20 -5.95 -25.92
C LEU A 338 -34.72 -6.93 -26.99
N ALA A 339 -34.04 -8.08 -27.15
CA ALA A 339 -34.42 -9.14 -28.07
C ALA A 339 -35.50 -10.08 -27.49
N GLY A 340 -35.89 -9.94 -26.23
CA GLY A 340 -36.80 -10.88 -25.55
C GLY A 340 -36.20 -12.29 -25.37
N LEU A 341 -34.85 -12.41 -25.37
CA LEU A 341 -34.13 -13.66 -25.25
C LEU A 341 -33.47 -13.82 -23.87
N PRO A 342 -33.28 -15.05 -23.38
CA PRO A 342 -32.44 -15.24 -22.19
C PRO A 342 -30.99 -14.81 -22.45
N PRO A 343 -30.30 -14.20 -21.47
CA PRO A 343 -28.90 -13.82 -21.63
C PRO A 343 -28.01 -15.05 -21.92
N GLN A 344 -27.31 -15.02 -23.05
CA GLN A 344 -26.40 -16.08 -23.48
C GLN A 344 -25.01 -15.84 -22.86
N THR A 345 -24.93 -15.83 -21.53
CA THR A 345 -23.63 -15.71 -20.85
C THR A 345 -23.03 -17.11 -20.61
N PRO A 346 -21.79 -17.39 -21.06
CA PRO A 346 -21.16 -18.66 -20.75
C PRO A 346 -21.06 -18.86 -19.22
N ALA A 347 -21.60 -19.96 -18.72
CA ALA A 347 -21.63 -20.27 -17.29
C ALA A 347 -20.24 -20.19 -16.65
N LEU A 348 -19.19 -20.59 -17.37
CA LEU A 348 -17.80 -20.48 -16.95
C LEU A 348 -17.38 -19.01 -16.72
N ALA A 349 -17.67 -18.12 -17.66
CA ALA A 349 -17.32 -16.70 -17.54
C ALA A 349 -18.02 -16.05 -16.35
N LEU A 350 -19.32 -16.33 -16.17
CA LEU A 350 -20.09 -15.81 -15.03
C LEU A 350 -19.55 -16.35 -13.71
N SER A 351 -19.24 -17.66 -13.62
CA SER A 351 -18.66 -18.27 -12.41
C SER A 351 -17.32 -17.63 -12.04
N VAL A 352 -16.45 -17.38 -13.03
CA VAL A 352 -15.15 -16.73 -12.81
C VAL A 352 -15.31 -15.30 -12.32
N LEU A 353 -16.23 -14.52 -12.90
CA LEU A 353 -16.51 -13.15 -12.44
C LEU A 353 -17.05 -13.15 -11.00
N ILE A 354 -17.98 -14.04 -10.65
CA ILE A 354 -18.52 -14.15 -9.29
C ILE A 354 -17.43 -14.55 -8.29
N LEU A 355 -16.63 -15.57 -8.59
CA LEU A 355 -15.54 -16.02 -7.71
C LEU A 355 -14.46 -14.93 -7.56
N GLY A 356 -14.14 -14.24 -8.66
CA GLY A 356 -13.22 -13.10 -8.64
C GLY A 356 -13.70 -11.98 -7.71
N ALA A 357 -14.96 -11.57 -7.87
CA ALA A 357 -15.58 -10.56 -7.02
C ALA A 357 -15.65 -11.01 -5.55
N ALA A 358 -16.13 -12.23 -5.29
CA ALA A 358 -16.24 -12.76 -3.93
C ALA A 358 -14.88 -12.81 -3.22
N SER A 359 -13.81 -13.25 -3.91
CA SER A 359 -12.46 -13.26 -3.35
C SER A 359 -11.92 -11.86 -3.05
N ALA A 360 -12.25 -10.86 -3.91
CA ALA A 360 -11.87 -9.47 -3.68
C ALA A 360 -12.62 -8.87 -2.49
N TRP A 361 -13.94 -9.06 -2.43
CA TRP A 361 -14.77 -8.60 -1.31
C TRP A 361 -14.33 -9.22 0.01
N LEU A 362 -14.02 -10.52 0.04
CA LEU A 362 -13.51 -11.20 1.23
C LEU A 362 -12.20 -10.58 1.71
N SER A 363 -11.25 -10.36 0.81
CA SER A 363 -9.96 -9.76 1.16
C SER A 363 -10.12 -8.32 1.66
N CYS A 364 -10.95 -7.51 0.98
CA CYS A 364 -11.26 -6.14 1.40
C CYS A 364 -11.98 -6.13 2.77
N ALA A 365 -12.97 -7.00 2.98
CA ALA A 365 -13.73 -7.04 4.23
C ALA A 365 -12.87 -7.45 5.43
N ILE A 366 -12.00 -8.46 5.26
CA ILE A 366 -11.09 -8.90 6.32
C ILE A 366 -10.01 -7.84 6.58
N GLY A 367 -9.41 -7.29 5.53
CA GLY A 367 -8.43 -6.22 5.64
C GLY A 367 -9.02 -4.98 6.32
N ALA A 368 -10.18 -4.52 5.87
CA ALA A 368 -10.87 -3.37 6.42
C ALA A 368 -11.21 -3.55 7.91
N ARG A 369 -11.66 -4.76 8.30
CA ARG A 369 -11.91 -5.08 9.72
C ARG A 369 -10.64 -4.96 10.57
N ARG A 370 -9.49 -5.42 10.07
CA ARG A 370 -8.19 -5.34 10.77
C ARG A 370 -7.67 -3.90 10.84
N ALA A 371 -7.85 -3.14 9.75
CA ALA A 371 -7.45 -1.74 9.68
C ALA A 371 -8.41 -0.79 10.44
N GLY A 372 -9.56 -1.27 10.94
CA GLY A 372 -10.58 -0.40 11.53
C GLY A 372 -11.31 0.49 10.52
N VAL A 373 -11.32 0.11 9.23
CA VAL A 373 -11.93 0.86 8.13
C VAL A 373 -13.35 0.36 7.87
N LEU A 374 -14.27 1.26 7.53
CA LEU A 374 -15.64 0.90 7.18
C LEU A 374 -15.70 0.30 5.77
N TYR A 375 -16.18 -0.94 5.68
CA TYR A 375 -16.45 -1.62 4.41
C TYR A 375 -17.60 -2.61 4.59
N GLY A 376 -18.72 -2.36 3.94
CA GLY A 376 -19.96 -3.13 4.11
C GLY A 376 -20.57 -3.60 2.80
N PRO A 377 -21.76 -4.24 2.84
CA PRO A 377 -22.42 -4.77 1.64
C PRO A 377 -22.65 -3.75 0.53
N THR A 378 -22.94 -2.50 0.89
CA THR A 378 -23.10 -1.41 -0.09
C THR A 378 -21.80 -1.14 -0.83
N ASP A 379 -20.65 -1.16 -0.15
CA ASP A 379 -19.35 -0.96 -0.77
C ASP A 379 -19.00 -2.11 -1.72
N MET A 380 -19.34 -3.34 -1.33
CA MET A 380 -19.18 -4.53 -2.19
C MET A 380 -20.00 -4.41 -3.46
N LEU A 381 -21.25 -3.94 -3.35
CA LEU A 381 -22.14 -3.78 -4.49
C LEU A 381 -21.63 -2.75 -5.50
N VAL A 382 -21.04 -1.66 -5.03
CA VAL A 382 -20.53 -0.58 -5.90
C VAL A 382 -19.05 -0.76 -6.30
N ALA A 383 -18.33 -1.72 -5.74
CA ALA A 383 -16.95 -2.01 -6.08
C ALA A 383 -16.67 -2.24 -7.57
N PRO A 384 -17.59 -2.88 -8.36
CA PRO A 384 -17.38 -3.00 -9.80
C PRO A 384 -17.21 -1.66 -10.53
N ALA A 385 -17.87 -0.59 -10.08
CA ALA A 385 -17.67 0.75 -10.64
C ALA A 385 -16.24 1.27 -10.38
N TYR A 386 -15.71 1.03 -9.17
CA TYR A 386 -14.33 1.36 -8.85
C TYR A 386 -13.33 0.55 -9.71
N TRP A 387 -13.59 -0.73 -9.95
CA TRP A 387 -12.75 -1.54 -10.83
C TRP A 387 -12.79 -1.07 -12.29
N ALA A 388 -13.94 -0.56 -12.75
CA ALA A 388 -14.03 0.05 -14.09
C ALA A 388 -13.17 1.32 -14.21
N LEU A 389 -13.12 2.16 -13.15
CA LEU A 389 -12.21 3.32 -13.10
C LEU A 389 -10.74 2.90 -13.17
N GLN A 390 -10.36 1.78 -12.57
CA GLN A 390 -8.99 1.25 -12.70
C GLN A 390 -8.64 0.91 -14.15
N SER A 391 -9.62 0.44 -14.96
CA SER A 391 -9.37 0.16 -16.38
C SER A 391 -9.15 1.44 -17.19
N LEU A 392 -9.81 2.54 -16.83
CA LEU A 392 -9.53 3.85 -17.42
C LEU A 392 -8.10 4.29 -17.07
N ALA A 393 -7.71 4.15 -15.81
CA ALA A 393 -6.34 4.46 -15.38
C ALA A 393 -5.30 3.58 -16.07
N ALA A 394 -5.59 2.28 -16.30
CA ALA A 394 -4.70 1.35 -17.01
C ALA A 394 -4.51 1.74 -18.48
N ALA A 395 -5.57 2.11 -19.17
CA ALA A 395 -5.48 2.59 -20.55
C ALA A 395 -4.66 3.88 -20.65
N HIS A 396 -4.87 4.82 -19.72
CA HIS A 396 -4.11 6.06 -19.64
C HIS A 396 -2.63 5.78 -19.26
N ALA A 397 -2.37 4.85 -18.35
CA ALA A 397 -1.02 4.44 -17.98
C ALA A 397 -0.25 3.83 -19.16
N ALA A 398 -0.88 2.95 -19.93
CA ALA A 398 -0.28 2.37 -21.14
C ALA A 398 0.05 3.43 -22.20
N TRP A 399 -0.84 4.39 -22.42
CA TRP A 399 -0.59 5.52 -23.32
C TRP A 399 0.58 6.40 -22.85
N ARG A 400 0.60 6.75 -21.54
CA ARG A 400 1.67 7.57 -20.96
C ARG A 400 3.00 6.83 -20.86
N LEU A 401 3.00 5.52 -20.73
CA LEU A 401 4.23 4.72 -20.74
C LEU A 401 5.01 4.90 -22.06
N VAL A 402 4.29 5.03 -23.17
CA VAL A 402 4.90 5.25 -24.51
C VAL A 402 5.30 6.70 -24.73
N ARG A 403 4.47 7.66 -24.29
CA ARG A 403 4.66 9.09 -24.56
C ARG A 403 5.56 9.78 -23.55
N GLU A 404 5.40 9.43 -22.27
CA GLU A 404 6.02 10.13 -21.14
C GLU A 404 6.45 9.10 -20.06
N PRO A 405 7.38 8.18 -20.35
CA PRO A 405 7.70 7.06 -19.46
C PRO A 405 8.16 7.52 -18.07
N PHE A 406 8.91 8.62 -17.99
CA PHE A 406 9.54 9.10 -16.76
C PHE A 406 8.84 10.32 -16.15
N ALA A 407 7.69 10.74 -16.68
CA ALA A 407 6.94 11.85 -16.10
C ALA A 407 6.35 11.44 -14.76
N TRP A 408 6.62 12.24 -13.73
CA TRP A 408 6.11 12.08 -12.39
C TRP A 408 4.93 13.03 -12.18
N ASP A 409 3.73 12.49 -11.95
CA ASP A 409 2.59 13.29 -11.53
C ASP A 409 2.62 13.40 -10.01
N LYS A 410 2.88 14.59 -9.51
CA LYS A 410 2.83 14.87 -8.10
C LYS A 410 1.39 14.83 -7.61
N THR A 411 1.12 14.08 -6.55
CA THR A 411 -0.12 14.18 -5.77
C THR A 411 -0.05 15.48 -4.94
N ARG A 412 -1.11 16.28 -4.93
CA ARG A 412 -1.20 17.47 -4.07
C ARG A 412 -1.62 17.03 -2.68
N HIS A 413 -0.82 17.41 -1.67
CA HIS A 413 -1.19 17.21 -0.28
C HIS A 413 -1.75 18.50 0.29
N ARG A 414 -2.80 18.36 1.10
CA ARG A 414 -3.46 19.49 1.78
C ARG A 414 -3.42 19.24 3.27
N ARG A 415 -3.41 20.32 4.03
CA ARG A 415 -3.50 20.21 5.49
C ARG A 415 -4.80 19.50 5.88
N ASP A 416 -4.72 18.53 6.79
CA ASP A 416 -5.91 17.87 7.32
C ASP A 416 -6.74 18.88 8.11
N GLU A 417 -8.02 19.01 7.76
CA GLU A 417 -8.95 19.77 8.57
C GLU A 417 -9.39 18.94 9.79
N PRO A 418 -9.43 19.53 11.00
CA PRO A 418 -10.01 18.85 12.15
C PRO A 418 -11.47 18.47 11.84
N VAL A 419 -11.82 17.21 11.96
CA VAL A 419 -13.21 16.79 11.82
C VAL A 419 -14.00 17.39 12.96
N ALA A 420 -14.89 18.34 12.65
CA ALA A 420 -15.76 18.96 13.65
C ALA A 420 -16.57 17.88 14.37
N GLY A 421 -16.34 17.66 15.68
CA GLY A 421 -17.06 16.69 16.50
C GLY A 421 -16.37 15.32 16.69
N ALA A 422 -15.23 15.05 16.07
CA ALA A 422 -14.40 13.93 16.46
C ALA A 422 -13.52 14.36 17.64
N ALA A 423 -13.96 14.07 18.87
CA ALA A 423 -13.01 13.92 19.95
C ALA A 423 -11.93 12.94 19.45
N ALA A 424 -10.66 13.28 19.61
CA ALA A 424 -9.56 12.43 19.23
C ALA A 424 -9.85 11.04 19.78
N ALA A 425 -10.18 10.08 18.92
CA ALA A 425 -10.30 8.71 19.35
C ALA A 425 -8.95 8.36 19.96
N PRO A 426 -8.90 7.84 21.20
CA PRO A 426 -7.64 7.50 21.83
C PRO A 426 -6.90 6.53 20.90
N VAL A 427 -5.69 6.86 20.52
CA VAL A 427 -4.79 6.06 19.67
C VAL A 427 -4.50 4.68 20.28
N HIS A 428 -4.98 4.43 21.50
CA HIS A 428 -4.83 3.21 22.27
C HIS A 428 -6.19 2.65 22.72
N ALA A 429 -7.03 2.21 21.77
CA ALA A 429 -7.99 1.16 22.09
C ALA A 429 -7.23 -0.17 22.05
N THR A 430 -6.76 -0.65 23.18
CA THR A 430 -6.25 -2.01 23.34
C THR A 430 -7.39 -2.98 23.06
N LEU A 431 -7.08 -4.16 22.53
CA LEU A 431 -8.04 -5.24 22.26
C LEU A 431 -8.85 -5.67 23.53
N ASP A 432 -8.43 -5.24 24.71
CA ASP A 432 -9.13 -5.49 25.98
C ASP A 432 -10.43 -4.67 26.15
N ASP A 433 -10.58 -3.53 25.46
CA ASP A 433 -11.79 -2.71 25.55
C ASP A 433 -12.98 -3.26 24.74
N MET A 434 -12.81 -4.34 23.97
CA MET A 434 -13.85 -5.01 23.19
C MET A 434 -14.36 -6.33 23.80
N ALA A 435 -14.05 -6.61 25.08
CA ALA A 435 -14.64 -7.75 25.77
C ALA A 435 -16.15 -7.52 25.95
N PRO A 436 -17.02 -8.48 25.58
CA PRO A 436 -18.45 -8.31 25.76
C PRO A 436 -18.76 -8.24 27.27
N ASN A 437 -19.46 -7.17 27.63
CA ASN A 437 -20.00 -6.89 28.95
C ASN A 437 -20.65 -8.17 29.54
N ARG A 438 -20.01 -8.81 30.50
CA ARG A 438 -20.61 -9.93 31.24
C ARG A 438 -21.79 -9.39 32.03
N LEU A 439 -22.97 -9.77 31.61
CA LEU A 439 -24.22 -9.58 32.36
C LEU A 439 -23.97 -9.94 33.83
N SER A 440 -24.09 -8.98 34.72
CA SER A 440 -24.09 -9.16 36.16
C SER A 440 -25.28 -10.08 36.53
N ALA A 441 -24.99 -11.33 36.86
CA ALA A 441 -25.97 -12.21 37.50
C ALA A 441 -26.29 -11.63 38.88
N GLY A 442 -27.52 -11.17 39.04
CA GLY A 442 -28.04 -10.69 40.30
C GLY A 442 -28.01 -11.78 41.36
N HIS A 443 -27.40 -11.47 42.51
CA HIS A 443 -27.51 -12.25 43.72
C HIS A 443 -28.97 -12.13 44.25
N ALA A 444 -29.71 -13.20 44.13
CA ALA A 444 -30.96 -13.36 44.86
C ALA A 444 -30.64 -13.61 46.35
N ALA A 445 -31.07 -12.68 47.18
CA ALA A 445 -31.04 -12.84 48.64
C ALA A 445 -32.05 -13.91 49.06
N ALA A 446 -31.63 -14.90 49.84
CA ALA A 446 -32.48 -15.84 50.51
C ALA A 446 -33.10 -15.22 51.78
N PRO A 447 -34.37 -15.53 52.10
CA PRO A 447 -35.00 -15.00 53.31
C PRO A 447 -34.53 -15.74 54.56
N GLN A 448 -34.22 -14.97 55.62
CA GLN A 448 -34.03 -15.49 56.97
C GLN A 448 -35.35 -15.94 57.54
N SER A 449 -35.45 -17.17 58.00
CA SER A 449 -36.52 -17.66 58.86
C SER A 449 -36.20 -17.38 60.32
N VAL A 450 -37.14 -16.68 60.95
CA VAL A 450 -37.23 -16.57 62.43
C VAL A 450 -37.90 -17.77 62.97
N ALA A 451 -37.30 -18.50 63.91
CA ALA A 451 -37.82 -19.10 65.08
C ALA A 451 -36.67 -19.65 65.95
#